data_f61d5d4a4a85f330b42c3891717771d7
#
_entry.id   f61d5d4a4a85f330b42c3891717771d7
#
_cell.length_a   1.000
_cell.length_b   1.000
_cell.length_c   1.000
_cell.angle_alpha   90.00
_cell.angle_beta   90.00
_cell.angle_gamma   90.00
#
_symmetry.space_group_name_H-M   'P 1'
#
loop_
_entity.id
_entity.type
_entity.pdbx_description
1 polymer ?
#
loop_
_entity_poly.entity_id
_entity_poly.type
_entity_poly.pdbx_seq_one_letter_code
_entity_poly.pdbx_strand_id
1 'polypeptide(L)'
;ELPPTDEGFAMRLSLRLLLGFFLLVAVAAWFVLNIFLQEVKPGVRRATEGTLIDTAQLLAQLTAADLANQPLTRDSLARSALARALSTLNQRPIGARIDGIQKDRVDYRLYVTDRHGIVLFDSTGRDLGADYSRWNDVYLTLQGRYGARSSRDVAGDPKSSVMYVAAPLLENGQIR
;
A
#
# COMPACT_ATOMS: atom_id res chain seq x y z
N GLU A 1 -65.90 -5.53 -40.88
CA GLU A 1 -65.05 -5.79 -39.72
C GLU A 1 -63.59 -5.63 -40.16
N LEU A 2 -62.95 -4.58 -39.67
CA LEU A 2 -61.54 -4.36 -39.90
C LEU A 2 -60.74 -5.32 -38.99
N PRO A 3 -59.64 -5.96 -39.50
CA PRO A 3 -58.79 -6.83 -38.65
C PRO A 3 -58.12 -6.03 -37.56
N PRO A 4 -57.92 -6.59 -36.37
CA PRO A 4 -57.28 -5.93 -35.25
C PRO A 4 -55.85 -5.50 -35.62
N THR A 5 -55.55 -4.24 -35.38
CA THR A 5 -54.33 -3.57 -35.78
C THR A 5 -53.09 -4.28 -35.19
N ASP A 6 -52.18 -4.68 -36.07
CA ASP A 6 -50.89 -5.35 -35.85
C ASP A 6 -49.91 -4.51 -34.99
N GLU A 7 -50.27 -3.24 -34.74
CA GLU A 7 -49.43 -2.28 -34.01
C GLU A 7 -49.24 -2.65 -32.52
N GLY A 8 -50.28 -3.20 -31.88
CA GLY A 8 -50.21 -3.57 -30.46
C GLY A 8 -49.29 -4.81 -30.23
N PHE A 9 -49.23 -5.71 -31.21
CA PHE A 9 -48.37 -6.89 -31.15
C PHE A 9 -46.90 -6.51 -31.39
N ALA A 10 -46.64 -5.68 -32.40
CA ALA A 10 -45.29 -5.18 -32.73
C ALA A 10 -44.69 -4.36 -31.57
N MET A 11 -45.50 -3.49 -30.93
CA MET A 11 -45.06 -2.71 -29.78
C MET A 11 -44.68 -3.60 -28.57
N ARG A 12 -45.50 -4.63 -28.29
CA ARG A 12 -45.20 -5.59 -27.21
C ARG A 12 -43.97 -6.45 -27.52
N LEU A 13 -43.73 -6.81 -28.76
CA LEU A 13 -42.56 -7.54 -29.18
C LEU A 13 -41.28 -6.68 -29.05
N SER A 14 -41.35 -5.44 -29.52
CA SER A 14 -40.26 -4.47 -29.40
C SER A 14 -39.89 -4.21 -27.94
N LEU A 15 -40.88 -4.06 -27.06
CA LEU A 15 -40.64 -3.87 -25.62
C LEU A 15 -39.97 -5.10 -24.97
N ARG A 16 -40.40 -6.32 -25.36
CA ARG A 16 -39.78 -7.56 -24.84
C ARG A 16 -38.35 -7.71 -25.31
N LEU A 17 -38.05 -7.38 -26.56
CA LEU A 17 -36.66 -7.41 -27.10
C LEU A 17 -35.78 -6.37 -26.39
N LEU A 18 -36.33 -5.16 -26.17
CA LEU A 18 -35.63 -4.10 -25.46
C LEU A 18 -35.32 -4.50 -24.01
N LEU A 19 -36.28 -5.07 -23.30
CA LEU A 19 -36.09 -5.57 -21.93
C LEU A 19 -35.07 -6.73 -21.89
N GLY A 20 -35.14 -7.65 -22.85
CA GLY A 20 -34.15 -8.73 -22.96
C GLY A 20 -32.73 -8.22 -23.21
N PHE A 21 -32.59 -7.22 -24.08
CA PHE A 21 -31.31 -6.57 -24.34
C PHE A 21 -30.75 -5.89 -23.08
N PHE A 22 -31.56 -5.07 -22.38
CA PHE A 22 -31.11 -4.43 -21.15
C PHE A 22 -30.78 -5.41 -20.03
N LEU A 23 -31.54 -6.51 -19.93
CA LEU A 23 -31.23 -7.57 -18.97
C LEU A 23 -29.87 -8.20 -19.27
N LEU A 24 -29.58 -8.50 -20.53
CA LEU A 24 -28.31 -9.08 -20.96
C LEU A 24 -27.14 -8.13 -20.69
N VAL A 25 -27.30 -6.83 -20.99
CA VAL A 25 -26.30 -5.81 -20.71
C VAL A 25 -26.09 -5.66 -19.20
N ALA A 26 -27.16 -5.67 -18.39
CA ALA A 26 -27.07 -5.59 -16.94
C ALA A 26 -26.31 -6.79 -16.34
N VAL A 27 -26.58 -8.01 -16.81
CA VAL A 27 -25.89 -9.23 -16.39
C VAL A 27 -24.39 -9.18 -16.78
N ALA A 28 -24.10 -8.75 -18.02
CA ALA A 28 -22.71 -8.60 -18.47
C ALA A 28 -21.95 -7.54 -17.64
N ALA A 29 -22.57 -6.40 -17.40
CA ALA A 29 -21.98 -5.33 -16.58
C ALA A 29 -21.75 -5.78 -15.13
N TRP A 30 -22.72 -6.51 -14.55
CA TRP A 30 -22.58 -7.09 -13.22
C TRP A 30 -21.41 -8.08 -13.14
N PHE A 31 -21.28 -8.93 -14.16
CA PHE A 31 -20.19 -9.92 -14.22
C PHE A 31 -18.82 -9.27 -14.34
N VAL A 32 -18.67 -8.27 -15.22
CA VAL A 32 -17.43 -7.50 -15.38
C VAL A 32 -17.08 -6.77 -14.08
N LEU A 33 -18.05 -6.12 -13.45
CA LEU A 33 -17.84 -5.41 -12.19
C LEU A 33 -17.43 -6.36 -11.07
N ASN A 34 -18.05 -7.54 -11.01
CA ASN A 34 -17.73 -8.56 -10.01
C ASN A 34 -16.30 -9.09 -10.17
N ILE A 35 -15.86 -9.40 -11.40
CA ILE A 35 -14.47 -9.79 -11.69
C ILE A 35 -13.51 -8.67 -11.29
N PHE A 36 -13.81 -7.42 -11.66
CA PHE A 36 -12.97 -6.28 -11.34
C PHE A 36 -12.78 -6.11 -9.81
N LEU A 37 -13.86 -6.21 -9.05
CA LEU A 37 -13.82 -6.06 -7.60
C LEU A 37 -13.12 -7.23 -6.90
N GLN A 38 -13.27 -8.45 -7.42
CA GLN A 38 -12.72 -9.65 -6.77
C GLN A 38 -11.28 -9.96 -7.15
N GLU A 39 -10.84 -9.62 -8.36
CA GLU A 39 -9.53 -10.04 -8.86
C GLU A 39 -8.55 -8.88 -9.07
N VAL A 40 -8.99 -7.79 -9.69
CA VAL A 40 -8.07 -6.71 -10.08
C VAL A 40 -7.61 -5.92 -8.85
N LYS A 41 -8.55 -5.51 -8.01
CA LYS A 41 -8.25 -4.70 -6.83
C LYS A 41 -7.37 -5.42 -5.78
N PRO A 42 -7.65 -6.68 -5.43
CA PRO A 42 -6.77 -7.45 -4.55
C PRO A 42 -5.41 -7.78 -5.17
N GLY A 43 -5.36 -8.02 -6.49
CA GLY A 43 -4.12 -8.33 -7.20
C GLY A 43 -3.11 -7.21 -7.13
N VAL A 44 -3.51 -5.98 -7.43
CA VAL A 44 -2.66 -4.79 -7.32
C VAL A 44 -2.16 -4.59 -5.89
N ARG A 45 -3.05 -4.74 -4.91
CA ARG A 45 -2.68 -4.61 -3.50
C ARG A 45 -1.62 -5.64 -3.09
N ARG A 46 -1.80 -6.92 -3.46
CA ARG A 46 -0.84 -7.99 -3.16
C ARG A 46 0.53 -7.74 -3.78
N ALA A 47 0.58 -7.28 -5.04
CA ALA A 47 1.83 -6.97 -5.71
C ALA A 47 2.58 -5.81 -5.01
N THR A 48 1.87 -4.74 -4.67
CA THR A 48 2.45 -3.60 -3.94
C THR A 48 2.92 -4.00 -2.56
N GLU A 49 2.11 -4.75 -1.81
CA GLU A 49 2.44 -5.26 -0.48
C GLU A 49 3.68 -6.18 -0.52
N GLY A 50 3.74 -7.10 -1.49
CA GLY A 50 4.92 -7.97 -1.69
C GLY A 50 6.20 -7.17 -1.91
N THR A 51 6.18 -6.18 -2.79
CA THR A 51 7.34 -5.31 -3.03
C THR A 51 7.75 -4.53 -1.78
N LEU A 52 6.79 -4.06 -0.98
CA LEU A 52 7.07 -3.37 0.29
C LEU A 52 7.70 -4.33 1.32
N ILE A 53 7.23 -5.57 1.41
CA ILE A 53 7.80 -6.60 2.30
C ILE A 53 9.26 -6.86 1.92
N ASP A 54 9.54 -7.13 0.66
CA ASP A 54 10.91 -7.42 0.19
C ASP A 54 11.83 -6.22 0.43
N THR A 55 11.35 -5.01 0.16
CA THR A 55 12.10 -3.77 0.42
C THR A 55 12.37 -3.58 1.92
N ALA A 56 11.36 -3.78 2.77
CA ALA A 56 11.51 -3.64 4.22
C ALA A 56 12.51 -4.66 4.79
N GLN A 57 12.44 -5.93 4.34
CA GLN A 57 13.38 -6.98 4.75
C GLN A 57 14.82 -6.65 4.32
N LEU A 58 15.01 -6.21 3.08
CA LEU A 58 16.34 -5.82 2.58
C LEU A 58 16.90 -4.65 3.38
N LEU A 59 16.11 -3.59 3.61
CA LEU A 59 16.54 -2.43 4.38
C LEU A 59 16.83 -2.80 5.83
N ALA A 60 16.03 -3.67 6.44
CA ALA A 60 16.27 -4.16 7.80
C ALA A 60 17.60 -4.91 7.90
N GLN A 61 17.91 -5.80 6.95
CA GLN A 61 19.19 -6.53 6.92
C GLN A 61 20.39 -5.60 6.72
N LEU A 62 20.30 -4.64 5.78
CA LEU A 62 21.35 -3.67 5.54
C LEU A 62 21.58 -2.77 6.76
N THR A 63 20.51 -2.34 7.44
CA THR A 63 20.60 -1.53 8.65
C THR A 63 21.18 -2.33 9.83
N ALA A 64 20.77 -3.57 10.00
CA ALA A 64 21.31 -4.44 11.03
C ALA A 64 22.83 -4.70 10.83
N ALA A 65 23.27 -4.91 9.58
CA ALA A 65 24.67 -5.07 9.24
C ALA A 65 25.49 -3.79 9.48
N ASP A 66 24.96 -2.63 9.09
CA ASP A 66 25.63 -1.32 9.30
C ASP A 66 25.77 -0.97 10.78
N LEU A 67 24.81 -1.40 11.61
CA LEU A 67 24.80 -1.15 13.05
C LEU A 67 25.30 -2.35 13.87
N ALA A 68 25.95 -3.32 13.24
CA ALA A 68 26.52 -4.46 13.94
C ALA A 68 27.52 -3.96 15.01
N ASN A 69 27.37 -4.46 16.24
CA ASN A 69 28.19 -4.07 17.41
C ASN A 69 28.01 -2.59 17.88
N GLN A 70 27.00 -1.91 17.42
CA GLN A 70 26.64 -0.57 17.91
C GLN A 70 25.27 -0.61 18.62
N PRO A 71 25.04 0.18 19.66
CA PRO A 71 23.73 0.27 20.28
C PRO A 71 22.72 0.90 19.30
N LEU A 72 21.50 0.36 19.26
CA LEU A 72 20.41 0.93 18.49
C LEU A 72 19.89 2.19 19.17
N THR A 73 20.36 3.34 18.74
CA THR A 73 20.04 4.66 19.28
C THR A 73 19.67 5.63 18.16
N ARG A 74 19.11 6.78 18.51
CA ARG A 74 18.86 7.86 17.56
C ARG A 74 20.14 8.30 16.86
N ASP A 75 21.23 8.43 17.63
CA ASP A 75 22.52 8.92 17.11
C ASP A 75 23.18 7.90 16.16
N SER A 76 23.12 6.60 16.47
CA SER A 76 23.67 5.57 15.58
C SER A 76 22.87 5.50 14.28
N LEU A 77 21.54 5.55 14.36
CA LEU A 77 20.66 5.58 13.19
C LEU A 77 20.85 6.85 12.34
N ALA A 78 21.00 8.03 12.96
CA ALA A 78 21.25 9.27 12.23
C ALA A 78 22.58 9.25 11.43
N ARG A 79 23.59 8.50 11.91
CA ARG A 79 24.86 8.31 11.21
C ARG A 79 24.92 7.08 10.32
N SER A 80 23.86 6.28 10.28
CA SER A 80 23.80 5.02 9.51
C SER A 80 23.91 5.25 8.00
N ALA A 81 24.27 4.21 7.27
CA ALA A 81 24.21 4.20 5.82
C ALA A 81 22.80 4.43 5.31
N LEU A 82 21.79 3.94 6.02
CA LEU A 82 20.38 4.16 5.74
C LEU A 82 20.03 5.65 5.74
N ALA A 83 20.37 6.40 6.79
CA ALA A 83 20.08 7.83 6.90
C ALA A 83 20.77 8.64 5.79
N ARG A 84 22.05 8.33 5.51
CA ARG A 84 22.80 8.95 4.41
C ARG A 84 22.19 8.67 3.04
N ALA A 85 21.79 7.42 2.78
CA ALA A 85 21.16 7.03 1.52
C ALA A 85 19.84 7.76 1.32
N LEU A 86 18.98 7.82 2.34
CA LEU A 86 17.70 8.53 2.28
C LEU A 86 17.86 10.03 2.04
N SER A 87 18.83 10.68 2.71
CA SER A 87 19.10 12.10 2.48
C SER A 87 19.54 12.38 1.04
N THR A 88 20.40 11.51 0.47
CA THR A 88 20.86 11.61 -0.91
C THR A 88 19.71 11.37 -1.91
N LEU A 89 18.88 10.36 -1.66
CA LEU A 89 17.73 10.04 -2.51
C LEU A 89 16.70 11.17 -2.56
N ASN A 90 16.48 11.85 -1.44
CA ASN A 90 15.55 12.99 -1.37
C ASN A 90 16.04 14.23 -2.13
N GLN A 91 17.36 14.33 -2.37
CA GLN A 91 17.97 15.44 -3.12
C GLN A 91 18.08 15.17 -4.62
N ARG A 92 18.02 13.90 -5.03
CA ARG A 92 18.22 13.49 -6.42
C ARG A 92 16.89 13.23 -7.12
N PRO A 93 16.56 13.94 -8.23
CA PRO A 93 15.39 13.60 -9.02
C PRO A 93 15.58 12.25 -9.72
N ILE A 94 14.53 11.42 -9.69
CA ILE A 94 14.52 10.10 -10.34
C ILE A 94 14.31 10.24 -11.85
N GLY A 95 13.45 11.17 -12.27
CA GLY A 95 13.15 11.45 -13.68
C GLY A 95 12.46 10.27 -14.41
N ALA A 96 11.81 9.35 -13.69
CA ALA A 96 11.10 8.23 -14.31
C ALA A 96 9.70 8.66 -14.77
N ARG A 97 9.26 8.12 -15.93
CA ARG A 97 7.89 8.30 -16.44
C ARG A 97 7.20 6.95 -16.53
N ILE A 98 6.06 6.82 -15.85
CA ILE A 98 5.25 5.59 -15.80
C ILE A 98 3.84 5.95 -16.27
N ASP A 99 3.38 5.41 -17.38
CA ASP A 99 2.05 5.67 -17.97
C ASP A 99 1.69 7.17 -18.07
N GLY A 100 2.67 7.98 -18.48
CA GLY A 100 2.50 9.43 -18.62
C GLY A 100 2.63 10.22 -17.31
N ILE A 101 2.73 9.56 -16.17
CA ILE A 101 2.93 10.18 -14.85
C ILE A 101 4.43 10.28 -14.56
N GLN A 102 4.90 11.49 -14.27
CA GLN A 102 6.30 11.71 -13.91
C GLN A 102 6.52 11.38 -12.43
N LYS A 103 7.54 10.56 -12.15
CA LYS A 103 7.98 10.21 -10.80
C LYS A 103 9.37 10.79 -10.56
N ASP A 104 9.41 11.87 -9.80
CA ASP A 104 10.66 12.60 -9.54
C ASP A 104 11.29 12.29 -8.21
N ARG A 105 10.54 11.70 -7.26
CA ARG A 105 10.99 11.46 -5.88
C ARG A 105 10.69 10.04 -5.44
N VAL A 106 11.45 9.59 -4.44
CA VAL A 106 11.10 8.39 -3.67
C VAL A 106 10.00 8.77 -2.67
N ASP A 107 8.84 8.14 -2.76
CA ASP A 107 7.69 8.45 -1.90
C ASP A 107 7.64 7.56 -0.63
N TYR A 108 8.72 6.86 -0.34
CA TYR A 108 8.77 6.03 0.87
C TYR A 108 9.02 6.87 2.10
N ARG A 109 8.14 6.72 3.09
CA ARG A 109 8.41 7.10 4.45
C ARG A 109 8.97 5.88 5.19
N LEU A 110 10.13 6.04 5.80
CA LEU A 110 10.79 5.00 6.55
C LEU A 110 10.98 5.44 8.00
N TYR A 111 10.64 4.55 8.92
CA TYR A 111 10.93 4.75 10.34
C TYR A 111 11.51 3.47 10.96
N VAL A 112 12.26 3.65 12.03
CA VAL A 112 12.83 2.57 12.84
C VAL A 112 12.42 2.78 14.27
N THR A 113 11.90 1.74 14.92
CA THR A 113 11.55 1.75 16.34
C THR A 113 12.54 0.90 17.14
N ASP A 114 12.61 1.14 18.44
CA ASP A 114 13.20 0.20 19.36
C ASP A 114 12.25 -0.98 19.67
N ARG A 115 12.70 -1.89 20.52
CA ARG A 115 11.93 -3.05 20.98
C ARG A 115 10.68 -2.71 21.80
N HIS A 116 10.52 -1.47 22.21
CA HIS A 116 9.34 -0.95 22.92
C HIS A 116 8.37 -0.24 21.97
N GLY A 117 8.71 -0.12 20.69
CA GLY A 117 7.88 0.57 19.70
C GLY A 117 8.07 2.08 19.66
N ILE A 118 9.11 2.61 20.32
CA ILE A 118 9.42 4.05 20.29
C ILE A 118 10.21 4.36 19.02
N VAL A 119 9.77 5.34 18.25
CA VAL A 119 10.41 5.77 17.00
C VAL A 119 11.76 6.42 17.28
N LEU A 120 12.82 5.75 16.88
CA LEU A 120 14.20 6.22 16.98
C LEU A 120 14.67 6.99 15.75
N PHE A 121 14.13 6.65 14.58
CA PHE A 121 14.40 7.29 13.29
C PHE A 121 13.12 7.44 12.49
N ASP A 122 12.93 8.57 11.83
CA ASP A 122 11.86 8.84 10.87
C ASP A 122 12.43 9.67 9.72
N SER A 123 12.35 9.18 8.49
CA SER A 123 12.86 9.87 7.30
C SER A 123 12.24 11.23 7.04
N THR A 124 11.04 11.47 7.59
CA THR A 124 10.35 12.77 7.53
C THR A 124 10.58 13.64 8.78
N GLY A 125 11.11 13.06 9.85
CA GLY A 125 11.31 13.71 11.14
C GLY A 125 10.02 13.99 11.93
N ARG A 126 8.83 13.65 11.40
CA ARG A 126 7.53 14.04 11.99
C ARG A 126 7.27 13.39 13.34
N ASP A 127 7.56 12.07 13.42
CA ASP A 127 7.11 11.25 14.55
C ASP A 127 8.29 10.70 15.37
N LEU A 128 9.43 11.40 15.34
CA LEU A 128 10.60 11.02 16.14
C LEU A 128 10.25 11.04 17.63
N GLY A 129 10.38 9.90 18.30
CA GLY A 129 10.05 9.71 19.72
C GLY A 129 8.59 9.34 19.98
N ALA A 130 7.76 9.23 18.95
CA ALA A 130 6.38 8.75 19.09
C ALA A 130 6.33 7.29 19.49
N ASP A 131 5.27 6.91 20.20
CA ASP A 131 4.98 5.52 20.59
C ASP A 131 4.10 4.85 19.53
N TYR A 132 4.68 3.90 18.80
CA TYR A 132 4.02 3.10 17.79
C TYR A 132 3.76 1.65 18.23
N SER A 133 3.98 1.35 19.53
CA SER A 133 3.84 0.00 20.09
C SER A 133 2.47 -0.65 19.86
N ARG A 134 1.42 0.15 19.64
CA ARG A 134 0.05 -0.31 19.39
C ARG A 134 -0.33 -0.37 17.91
N TRP A 135 0.54 0.04 17.01
CA TRP A 135 0.26 0.00 15.58
C TRP A 135 0.58 -1.38 15.02
N ASN A 136 -0.34 -1.95 14.26
CA ASN A 136 -0.26 -3.36 13.83
C ASN A 136 1.04 -3.72 13.12
N ASP A 137 1.60 -2.83 12.31
CA ASP A 137 2.88 -3.04 11.63
C ASP A 137 4.02 -3.22 12.66
N VAL A 138 4.10 -2.38 13.68
CA VAL A 138 5.10 -2.47 14.74
C VAL A 138 4.78 -3.58 15.74
N TYR A 139 3.55 -3.59 16.26
CA TYR A 139 3.12 -4.55 17.29
C TYR A 139 3.33 -6.01 16.90
N LEU A 140 2.91 -6.37 15.67
CA LEU A 140 3.05 -7.75 15.20
C LEU A 140 4.51 -8.10 14.89
N THR A 141 5.27 -7.16 14.32
CA THR A 141 6.68 -7.37 14.01
C THR A 141 7.53 -7.57 15.25
N LEU A 142 7.25 -6.84 16.33
CA LEU A 142 7.92 -7.03 17.62
C LEU A 142 7.64 -8.41 18.25
N GLN A 143 6.57 -9.08 17.84
CA GLN A 143 6.25 -10.47 18.22
C GLN A 143 6.82 -11.52 17.24
N GLY A 144 7.65 -11.12 16.28
CA GLY A 144 8.17 -12.00 15.23
C GLY A 144 7.13 -12.42 14.19
N ARG A 145 6.02 -11.68 14.08
CA ARG A 145 4.92 -11.92 13.13
C ARG A 145 4.92 -10.86 12.05
N TYR A 146 4.37 -11.20 10.90
CA TYR A 146 4.16 -10.22 9.83
C TYR A 146 3.21 -9.10 10.27
N GLY A 147 3.69 -7.86 10.19
CA GLY A 147 2.94 -6.67 10.53
C GLY A 147 2.77 -5.73 9.35
N ALA A 148 1.52 -5.37 9.05
CA ALA A 148 1.17 -4.36 8.08
C ALA A 148 0.03 -3.49 8.59
N ARG A 149 -0.02 -2.24 8.10
CA ARG A 149 -1.02 -1.25 8.46
C ARG A 149 -1.33 -0.36 7.27
N SER A 150 -2.60 -0.04 7.08
CA SER A 150 -3.02 1.04 6.18
C SER A 150 -3.49 2.23 7.01
N SER A 151 -3.01 3.41 6.69
CA SER A 151 -3.36 4.67 7.35
C SER A 151 -3.69 5.73 6.30
N ARG A 152 -4.43 6.76 6.70
CA ARG A 152 -4.64 7.95 5.86
C ARG A 152 -3.62 9.00 6.26
N ASP A 153 -2.87 9.53 5.30
CA ASP A 153 -1.90 10.62 5.55
C ASP A 153 -2.63 11.94 5.80
N VAL A 154 -3.79 12.14 5.13
CA VAL A 154 -4.68 13.28 5.35
C VAL A 154 -6.02 12.78 5.90
N ALA A 155 -6.41 13.27 7.07
CA ALA A 155 -7.67 12.92 7.70
C ALA A 155 -8.85 13.31 6.78
N GLY A 156 -9.73 12.33 6.47
CA GLY A 156 -10.90 12.55 5.63
C GLY A 156 -10.69 12.36 4.12
N ASP A 157 -9.45 12.29 3.62
CA ASP A 157 -9.18 12.01 2.21
C ASP A 157 -8.94 10.51 1.97
N PRO A 158 -9.86 9.77 1.32
CA PRO A 158 -9.69 8.36 1.02
C PRO A 158 -8.57 8.09 0.00
N LYS A 159 -8.14 9.09 -0.77
CA LYS A 159 -7.05 8.97 -1.77
C LYS A 159 -5.67 9.07 -1.13
N SER A 160 -5.58 9.57 0.12
CA SER A 160 -4.33 9.67 0.86
C SER A 160 -3.95 8.38 1.62
N SER A 161 -4.50 7.22 1.23
CA SER A 161 -4.21 5.95 1.90
C SER A 161 -2.76 5.54 1.66
N VAL A 162 -2.02 5.35 2.75
CA VAL A 162 -0.62 4.89 2.77
C VAL A 162 -0.57 3.52 3.44
N MET A 163 0.19 2.61 2.84
CA MET A 163 0.46 1.29 3.40
C MET A 163 1.83 1.25 4.06
N TYR A 164 1.87 0.76 5.28
CA TYR A 164 3.10 0.52 6.03
C TYR A 164 3.29 -0.98 6.21
N VAL A 165 4.52 -1.42 6.04
CA VAL A 165 4.96 -2.79 6.25
C VAL A 165 6.22 -2.74 7.10
N ALA A 166 6.31 -3.57 8.13
CA ALA A 166 7.47 -3.63 8.99
C ALA A 166 8.26 -4.93 8.82
N ALA A 167 9.56 -4.84 9.03
CA ALA A 167 10.48 -5.96 9.10
C ALA A 167 11.33 -5.85 10.37
N PRO A 168 11.66 -6.98 11.05
CA PRO A 168 12.44 -6.95 12.26
C PRO A 168 13.93 -6.67 11.98
N LEU A 169 14.53 -5.79 12.77
CA LEU A 169 15.97 -5.68 12.87
C LEU A 169 16.49 -6.81 13.75
N LEU A 170 17.24 -7.74 13.18
CA LEU A 170 17.73 -8.91 13.89
C LEU A 170 19.21 -8.77 14.24
N GLU A 171 19.56 -9.07 15.48
CA GLU A 171 20.93 -9.27 15.95
C GLU A 171 21.02 -10.62 16.65
N ASN A 172 21.86 -11.50 16.14
CA ASN A 172 22.00 -12.88 16.65
C ASN A 172 20.65 -13.63 16.76
N GLY A 173 19.73 -13.38 15.82
CA GLY A 173 18.40 -13.99 15.79
C GLY A 173 17.37 -13.37 16.74
N GLN A 174 17.72 -12.33 17.48
CA GLN A 174 16.81 -11.60 18.37
C GLN A 174 16.43 -10.26 17.77
N ILE A 175 15.17 -9.83 18.00
CA ILE A 175 14.66 -8.51 17.57
C ILE A 175 15.23 -7.44 18.51
N ARG A 176 15.77 -6.38 17.89
CA ARG A 176 16.38 -5.24 18.59
C ARG A 176 15.40 -4.13 18.86
#